data_48598c5b05844ff64ecf5a1aad5e6810
#
_entry.id   48598c5b05844ff64ecf5a1aad5e6810
#
_cell.length_a   1.000
_cell.length_b   1.000
_cell.length_c   1.000
_cell.angle_alpha   90.00
_cell.angle_beta   90.00
_cell.angle_gamma   90.00
#
_symmetry.space_group_name_H-M   'P 1'
#
loop_
_entity.id
_entity.type
_entity.pdbx_description
1 polymer ?
#
loop_
_entity_poly.entity_id
_entity_poly.type
_entity_poly.pdbx_seq_one_letter_code
_entity_poly.pdbx_strand_id
1 'polypeptide(L)'
;MNKIAFYLFGFLLLGCAPQKDDGVLAKKILANEQFNEVKSRALAVVKTGFNAGDGYREVWIRDYNTFIALSAEVYPAVELRENLLVFFRMQGEDGNIIDGFTPAEKISDGETDFSYSELEPRYAGHKNTVETDQETSLIQTVFKYIKVTGDRSILDMQIGDKTVAQRMEWAMQFLMDKRFSIEYGLIWGATTADWGDVQPEHGWGVDIDGNTHRAIDIYDNAMLIIALDNMIELLPEAKSKWLPIRDKLAENAKNHLWDVKNQKFIPHIYLNGSPFPRDFNENEIFYFGGTAVAIEAGLLSKEEIRASIDEMVSRVRQAGAASIGLTLYPPYPDGFFVNKIMNPEYSYQNGGDWTWFGARMVQQLVKYGFVQEAYEQLLPMTERVVKNNGFFEWYTIDNKPKGSGTFRGSAGVLFTAINQLEDWAHSQNN
;
A
#
# COMPACT_ATOMS: atom_id res chain seq x y z
N MET A 1 50.85 14.90 -44.71
CA MET A 1 51.19 13.98 -43.60
C MET A 1 50.51 14.54 -42.36
N ASN A 2 49.28 14.14 -42.09
CA ASN A 2 48.51 14.56 -40.90
C ASN A 2 48.42 13.38 -39.93
N LYS A 3 49.00 13.56 -38.76
CA LYS A 3 48.91 12.59 -37.67
C LYS A 3 47.60 12.83 -36.90
N ILE A 4 46.70 11.83 -36.94
CA ILE A 4 45.49 11.78 -36.11
C ILE A 4 45.89 11.13 -34.79
N ALA A 5 45.73 11.89 -33.69
CA ALA A 5 45.92 11.38 -32.33
C ALA A 5 44.59 10.81 -31.84
N PHE A 6 44.58 9.49 -31.54
CA PHE A 6 43.47 8.83 -30.85
C PHE A 6 43.59 9.08 -29.34
N TYR A 7 42.61 9.81 -28.77
CA TYR A 7 42.44 9.86 -27.31
C TYR A 7 41.56 8.67 -26.87
N LEU A 8 42.20 7.71 -26.19
CA LEU A 8 41.50 6.68 -25.43
C LEU A 8 40.90 7.33 -24.17
N PHE A 9 39.59 7.48 -24.13
CA PHE A 9 38.86 7.77 -22.90
C PHE A 9 38.68 6.47 -22.10
N GLY A 10 39.54 6.27 -21.10
CA GLY A 10 39.36 5.22 -20.12
C GLY A 10 38.18 5.52 -19.21
N PHE A 11 37.09 4.76 -19.33
CA PHE A 11 36.05 4.73 -18.33
C PHE A 11 36.58 4.07 -17.05
N LEU A 12 36.96 4.85 -16.07
CA LEU A 12 37.16 4.38 -14.70
C LEU A 12 35.79 4.01 -14.15
N LEU A 13 35.47 2.74 -14.07
CA LEU A 13 34.46 2.18 -13.20
C LEU A 13 34.93 2.44 -11.76
N LEU A 14 34.52 3.55 -11.17
CA LEU A 14 34.56 3.74 -9.73
C LEU A 14 33.57 2.76 -9.11
N GLY A 15 34.04 1.55 -8.82
CA GLY A 15 33.38 0.68 -7.86
C GLY A 15 33.36 1.42 -6.52
N CYS A 16 32.19 1.80 -6.02
CA CYS A 16 32.06 2.22 -4.62
C CYS A 16 32.54 1.06 -3.74
N ALA A 17 33.73 1.20 -3.16
CA ALA A 17 34.11 0.35 -2.05
C ALA A 17 33.10 0.54 -0.93
N PRO A 18 32.64 -0.54 -0.24
CA PRO A 18 31.73 -0.40 0.89
C PRO A 18 32.33 0.56 1.91
N GLN A 19 31.54 1.56 2.31
CA GLN A 19 31.99 2.49 3.34
C GLN A 19 32.16 1.69 4.64
N LYS A 20 33.17 2.06 5.43
CA LYS A 20 33.51 1.38 6.70
C LYS A 20 32.32 1.26 7.68
N ASP A 21 31.28 2.09 7.49
CA ASP A 21 30.04 2.13 8.27
C ASP A 21 29.03 1.04 7.89
N ASP A 22 28.98 0.60 6.61
CA ASP A 22 28.01 -0.42 6.16
C ASP A 22 28.25 -1.77 6.83
N GLY A 23 29.49 -2.17 7.05
CA GLY A 23 29.82 -3.40 7.78
C GLY A 23 29.44 -3.35 9.27
N VAL A 24 29.43 -2.19 9.88
CA VAL A 24 28.98 -2.01 11.28
C VAL A 24 27.46 -2.09 11.35
N LEU A 25 26.77 -1.44 10.41
CA LEU A 25 25.31 -1.49 10.30
C LEU A 25 24.82 -2.91 10.03
N ALA A 26 25.43 -3.61 9.08
CA ALA A 26 25.11 -5.00 8.75
C ALA A 26 25.19 -5.92 10.00
N LYS A 27 26.25 -5.78 10.79
CA LYS A 27 26.39 -6.54 12.05
C LYS A 27 25.29 -6.19 13.06
N LYS A 28 24.88 -4.90 13.18
CA LYS A 28 23.79 -4.48 14.06
C LYS A 28 22.46 -5.07 13.63
N ILE A 29 22.17 -5.10 12.34
CA ILE A 29 20.94 -5.68 11.78
C ILE A 29 20.90 -7.17 12.09
N LEU A 30 21.95 -7.92 11.76
CA LEU A 30 22.01 -9.38 11.96
C LEU A 30 22.06 -9.81 13.42
N ALA A 31 22.53 -8.94 14.33
CA ALA A 31 22.56 -9.20 15.77
C ALA A 31 21.27 -8.77 16.49
N ASN A 32 20.27 -8.23 15.78
CA ASN A 32 19.05 -7.75 16.42
C ASN A 32 18.08 -8.91 16.70
N GLU A 33 18.15 -9.45 17.94
CA GLU A 33 17.27 -10.54 18.39
C GLU A 33 15.79 -10.21 18.31
N GLN A 34 15.41 -8.94 18.44
CA GLN A 34 14.03 -8.47 18.32
C GLN A 34 13.44 -8.75 16.93
N PHE A 35 14.25 -8.67 15.87
CA PHE A 35 13.80 -9.00 14.51
C PHE A 35 13.39 -10.48 14.41
N ASN A 36 14.16 -11.39 14.99
CA ASN A 36 13.81 -12.81 15.03
C ASN A 36 12.50 -13.07 15.80
N GLU A 37 12.31 -12.37 16.91
CA GLU A 37 11.08 -12.45 17.69
C GLU A 37 9.87 -11.94 16.90
N VAL A 38 9.97 -10.78 16.26
CA VAL A 38 8.89 -10.21 15.44
C VAL A 38 8.55 -11.14 14.27
N LYS A 39 9.55 -11.68 13.56
CA LYS A 39 9.32 -12.65 12.46
C LYS A 39 8.62 -13.92 12.96
N SER A 40 9.05 -14.48 14.09
CA SER A 40 8.42 -15.66 14.68
C SER A 40 6.95 -15.42 15.03
N ARG A 41 6.65 -14.26 15.63
CA ARG A 41 5.26 -13.84 15.94
C ARG A 41 4.43 -13.61 14.68
N ALA A 42 5.01 -13.03 13.64
CA ALA A 42 4.34 -12.82 12.36
C ALA A 42 3.91 -14.15 11.71
N LEU A 43 4.81 -15.15 11.70
CA LEU A 43 4.51 -16.51 11.26
C LEU A 43 3.41 -17.17 12.11
N ALA A 44 3.38 -16.91 13.42
CA ALA A 44 2.32 -17.45 14.29
C ALA A 44 0.95 -16.81 13.99
N VAL A 45 0.91 -15.49 13.78
CA VAL A 45 -0.32 -14.77 13.47
C VAL A 45 -0.90 -15.22 12.14
N VAL A 46 -0.08 -15.31 11.08
CA VAL A 46 -0.58 -15.66 9.76
C VAL A 46 -1.08 -17.08 9.65
N LYS A 47 -0.60 -18.02 10.52
CA LYS A 47 -1.12 -19.40 10.59
C LYS A 47 -2.58 -19.53 11.03
N THR A 48 -3.17 -18.46 11.57
CA THR A 48 -4.54 -18.49 12.09
C THR A 48 -5.61 -18.15 11.04
N GLY A 49 -5.24 -17.90 9.79
CA GLY A 49 -6.17 -17.67 8.67
C GLY A 49 -5.79 -16.49 7.78
N PHE A 50 -6.76 -16.06 6.97
CA PHE A 50 -6.58 -15.04 5.91
C PHE A 50 -7.36 -13.75 6.14
N ASN A 51 -8.23 -13.66 7.16
CA ASN A 51 -8.91 -12.42 7.52
C ASN A 51 -7.91 -11.36 8.03
N ALA A 52 -8.32 -10.10 8.14
CA ALA A 52 -7.42 -9.01 8.52
C ALA A 52 -6.81 -9.18 9.93
N GLY A 53 -7.55 -9.81 10.85
CA GLY A 53 -7.12 -10.04 12.23
C GLY A 53 -8.29 -10.45 13.13
N ASP A 54 -8.06 -10.50 14.45
CA ASP A 54 -9.13 -10.72 15.42
C ASP A 54 -10.15 -9.57 15.36
N GLY A 55 -11.42 -9.92 15.43
CA GLY A 55 -12.54 -8.97 15.24
C GLY A 55 -13.01 -8.82 13.78
N TYR A 56 -12.25 -9.31 12.81
CA TYR A 56 -12.63 -9.34 11.40
C TYR A 56 -13.06 -10.75 10.98
N ARG A 57 -14.10 -10.84 10.18
CA ARG A 57 -14.53 -12.09 9.52
C ARG A 57 -14.14 -12.13 8.05
N GLU A 58 -13.86 -10.97 7.46
CA GLU A 58 -13.59 -10.77 6.05
C GLU A 58 -12.11 -10.97 5.71
N VAL A 59 -11.88 -11.52 4.51
CA VAL A 59 -10.58 -11.48 3.83
C VAL A 59 -10.58 -10.24 2.94
N TRP A 60 -9.94 -9.15 3.39
CA TRP A 60 -9.82 -7.90 2.66
C TRP A 60 -8.67 -7.97 1.65
N ILE A 61 -8.89 -7.53 0.42
CA ILE A 61 -7.85 -7.64 -0.63
C ILE A 61 -6.67 -6.70 -0.40
N ARG A 62 -6.91 -5.51 0.14
CA ARG A 62 -5.86 -4.55 0.49
C ARG A 62 -4.92 -5.14 1.55
N ASP A 63 -5.49 -5.74 2.59
CA ASP A 63 -4.72 -6.43 3.64
C ASP A 63 -3.97 -7.62 3.06
N TYR A 64 -4.66 -8.49 2.33
CA TYR A 64 -4.08 -9.71 1.77
C TYR A 64 -2.90 -9.39 0.85
N ASN A 65 -2.95 -8.28 0.10
CA ASN A 65 -1.83 -7.77 -0.69
C ASN A 65 -0.56 -7.53 0.16
N THR A 66 -0.70 -7.21 1.44
CA THR A 66 0.44 -6.90 2.31
C THR A 66 1.01 -8.10 3.05
N PHE A 67 0.26 -9.19 3.19
CA PHE A 67 0.72 -10.37 3.92
C PHE A 67 0.73 -11.69 3.14
N ILE A 68 0.39 -11.70 1.85
CA ILE A 68 0.40 -12.93 1.03
C ILE A 68 1.80 -13.56 0.96
N ALA A 69 2.86 -12.76 0.88
CA ALA A 69 4.22 -13.27 0.89
C ALA A 69 4.58 -13.97 2.22
N LEU A 70 4.17 -13.39 3.36
CA LEU A 70 4.29 -14.03 4.66
C LEU A 70 3.43 -15.30 4.74
N SER A 71 2.22 -15.29 4.17
CA SER A 71 1.34 -16.47 4.14
C SER A 71 1.97 -17.64 3.39
N ALA A 72 2.78 -17.38 2.36
CA ALA A 72 3.48 -18.41 1.59
C ALA A 72 4.53 -19.18 2.41
N GLU A 73 4.99 -18.64 3.54
CA GLU A 73 5.89 -19.34 4.46
C GLU A 73 5.19 -20.45 5.25
N VAL A 74 3.84 -20.45 5.30
CA VAL A 74 3.08 -21.35 6.17
C VAL A 74 1.96 -22.11 5.48
N TYR A 75 1.49 -21.63 4.32
CA TYR A 75 0.43 -22.26 3.54
C TYR A 75 0.94 -22.77 2.20
N PRO A 76 0.42 -23.90 1.71
CA PRO A 76 0.72 -24.36 0.36
C PRO A 76 0.15 -23.41 -0.69
N ALA A 77 0.81 -23.30 -1.84
CA ALA A 77 0.41 -22.40 -2.93
C ALA A 77 -1.06 -22.55 -3.34
N VAL A 78 -1.62 -23.77 -3.28
CA VAL A 78 -3.02 -24.03 -3.65
C VAL A 78 -4.01 -23.29 -2.74
N GLU A 79 -3.74 -23.16 -1.45
CA GLU A 79 -4.63 -22.46 -0.52
C GLU A 79 -4.59 -20.93 -0.79
N LEU A 80 -3.40 -20.37 -1.03
CA LEU A 80 -3.24 -18.98 -1.41
C LEU A 80 -3.98 -18.68 -2.72
N ARG A 81 -3.84 -19.57 -3.69
CA ARG A 81 -4.51 -19.46 -5.00
C ARG A 81 -6.01 -19.46 -4.85
N GLU A 82 -6.58 -20.40 -4.09
CA GLU A 82 -8.03 -20.48 -3.91
C GLU A 82 -8.62 -19.21 -3.30
N ASN A 83 -7.93 -18.58 -2.33
CA ASN A 83 -8.37 -17.28 -1.80
C ASN A 83 -8.36 -16.17 -2.87
N LEU A 84 -7.34 -16.12 -3.73
CA LEU A 84 -7.30 -15.16 -4.84
C LEU A 84 -8.42 -15.41 -5.85
N LEU A 85 -8.72 -16.67 -6.14
CA LEU A 85 -9.77 -17.03 -7.11
C LEU A 85 -11.17 -16.63 -6.62
N VAL A 86 -11.41 -16.53 -5.31
CA VAL A 86 -12.68 -16.00 -4.76
C VAL A 86 -12.93 -14.59 -5.28
N PHE A 87 -11.95 -13.68 -5.22
CA PHE A 87 -12.10 -12.31 -5.72
C PHE A 87 -12.48 -12.28 -7.22
N PHE A 88 -11.86 -13.13 -8.03
CA PHE A 88 -12.17 -13.20 -9.45
C PHE A 88 -13.53 -13.86 -9.75
N ARG A 89 -13.98 -14.85 -8.94
CA ARG A 89 -15.31 -15.47 -9.06
C ARG A 89 -16.42 -14.52 -8.61
N MET A 90 -16.08 -13.54 -7.77
CA MET A 90 -17.02 -12.51 -7.29
C MET A 90 -16.86 -11.16 -8.02
N GLN A 91 -16.00 -11.07 -9.05
CA GLN A 91 -15.85 -9.87 -9.86
C GLN A 91 -17.16 -9.43 -10.49
N GLY A 92 -17.48 -8.14 -10.39
CA GLY A 92 -18.72 -7.57 -10.93
C GLY A 92 -18.79 -7.58 -12.45
N GLU A 93 -19.99 -7.40 -12.98
CA GLU A 93 -20.29 -7.44 -14.42
C GLU A 93 -19.62 -6.31 -15.23
N ASP A 94 -19.19 -5.26 -14.58
CA ASP A 94 -18.43 -4.14 -15.18
C ASP A 94 -16.91 -4.26 -15.00
N GLY A 95 -16.45 -5.33 -14.32
CA GLY A 95 -15.03 -5.60 -14.06
C GLY A 95 -14.54 -5.16 -12.68
N ASN A 96 -15.39 -4.51 -11.85
CA ASN A 96 -15.00 -4.11 -10.50
C ASN A 96 -14.65 -5.32 -9.63
N ILE A 97 -13.80 -5.09 -8.62
CA ILE A 97 -13.38 -6.11 -7.65
C ILE A 97 -14.02 -5.79 -6.30
N ILE A 98 -14.50 -6.81 -5.60
CA ILE A 98 -14.97 -6.67 -4.22
C ILE A 98 -13.81 -6.30 -3.29
N ASP A 99 -14.12 -5.57 -2.24
CA ASP A 99 -13.14 -5.18 -1.22
C ASP A 99 -12.71 -6.38 -0.36
N GLY A 100 -13.68 -7.21 0.04
CA GLY A 100 -13.46 -8.40 0.82
C GLY A 100 -14.56 -9.43 0.68
N PHE A 101 -14.32 -10.63 1.19
CA PHE A 101 -15.32 -11.68 1.26
C PHE A 101 -15.33 -12.37 2.62
N THR A 102 -16.52 -12.91 2.97
CA THR A 102 -16.73 -13.72 4.16
C THR A 102 -17.61 -14.92 3.79
N PRO A 103 -17.56 -16.05 4.52
CA PRO A 103 -18.47 -17.15 4.30
C PRO A 103 -19.94 -16.69 4.37
N ALA A 104 -20.74 -17.02 3.35
CA ALA A 104 -22.15 -16.58 3.25
C ALA A 104 -22.99 -17.01 4.47
N GLU A 105 -22.67 -18.16 5.07
CA GLU A 105 -23.31 -18.68 6.28
C GLU A 105 -23.08 -17.84 7.53
N LYS A 106 -22.09 -16.91 7.51
CA LYS A 106 -21.79 -16.00 8.62
C LYS A 106 -22.51 -14.67 8.53
N ILE A 107 -23.28 -14.44 7.47
CA ILE A 107 -24.09 -13.25 7.30
C ILE A 107 -25.37 -13.41 8.11
N SER A 108 -25.66 -12.45 8.99
CA SER A 108 -26.87 -12.45 9.81
C SER A 108 -28.07 -11.96 9.02
N ASP A 109 -29.26 -12.43 9.38
CA ASP A 109 -30.52 -11.92 8.82
C ASP A 109 -30.61 -10.39 9.02
N GLY A 110 -30.82 -9.66 7.92
CA GLY A 110 -30.95 -8.20 7.92
C GLY A 110 -29.67 -7.42 7.58
N GLU A 111 -28.53 -8.07 7.43
CA GLU A 111 -27.35 -7.45 6.81
C GLU A 111 -27.56 -7.34 5.30
N THR A 112 -27.51 -6.13 4.73
CA THR A 112 -27.91 -5.85 3.33
C THR A 112 -26.74 -5.50 2.40
N ASP A 113 -25.56 -5.21 2.94
CA ASP A 113 -24.45 -4.60 2.19
C ASP A 113 -23.51 -5.64 1.55
N PHE A 114 -24.07 -6.77 1.09
CA PHE A 114 -23.33 -7.86 0.49
C PHE A 114 -23.79 -8.16 -0.94
N SER A 115 -22.80 -8.44 -1.79
CA SER A 115 -23.00 -8.99 -3.14
C SER A 115 -22.77 -10.50 -3.15
N TYR A 116 -23.43 -11.20 -4.07
CA TYR A 116 -23.33 -12.64 -4.25
C TYR A 116 -23.03 -12.97 -5.71
N SER A 117 -22.35 -14.08 -5.93
CA SER A 117 -22.01 -14.57 -7.28
C SER A 117 -22.39 -16.06 -7.44
N GLU A 118 -23.02 -16.42 -8.56
CA GLU A 118 -23.27 -17.81 -8.89
C GLU A 118 -21.98 -18.63 -9.12
N LEU A 119 -20.88 -17.94 -9.44
CA LEU A 119 -19.56 -18.56 -9.61
C LEU A 119 -18.90 -18.90 -8.28
N GLU A 120 -19.36 -18.29 -7.16
CA GLU A 120 -18.83 -18.54 -5.82
C GLU A 120 -19.92 -18.42 -4.73
N PRO A 121 -20.90 -19.33 -4.70
CA PRO A 121 -22.06 -19.23 -3.79
C PRO A 121 -21.73 -19.44 -2.30
N ARG A 122 -20.51 -19.87 -1.99
CA ARG A 122 -20.05 -20.10 -0.60
C ARG A 122 -19.74 -18.83 0.17
N TYR A 123 -19.55 -17.72 -0.55
CA TYR A 123 -19.10 -16.45 0.02
C TYR A 123 -20.05 -15.30 -0.33
N ALA A 124 -20.07 -14.31 0.55
CA ALA A 124 -20.66 -13.00 0.33
C ALA A 124 -19.54 -11.96 0.21
N GLY A 125 -19.62 -11.07 -0.76
CA GLY A 125 -18.65 -10.04 -1.05
C GLY A 125 -19.09 -8.69 -0.51
N HIS A 126 -18.16 -7.96 0.07
CA HIS A 126 -18.33 -6.56 0.43
C HIS A 126 -17.66 -5.67 -0.63
N LYS A 127 -18.30 -4.58 -1.05
CA LYS A 127 -17.72 -3.62 -1.99
C LYS A 127 -17.64 -2.25 -1.33
N ASN A 128 -16.42 -1.72 -1.28
CA ASN A 128 -16.16 -0.32 -0.98
C ASN A 128 -15.99 0.43 -2.32
N THR A 129 -16.69 1.53 -2.49
CA THR A 129 -16.60 2.32 -3.71
C THR A 129 -15.89 3.66 -3.50
N VAL A 130 -15.58 4.01 -2.27
CA VAL A 130 -14.88 5.25 -1.89
C VAL A 130 -13.46 5.27 -2.45
N GLU A 131 -12.76 4.15 -2.37
CA GLU A 131 -11.41 3.96 -2.91
C GLU A 131 -11.43 3.25 -4.24
N THR A 132 -10.30 3.24 -4.90
CA THR A 132 -10.06 2.54 -6.18
C THR A 132 -8.93 1.52 -6.07
N ASP A 133 -8.61 1.11 -4.85
CA ASP A 133 -7.45 0.26 -4.57
C ASP A 133 -7.73 -1.24 -4.54
N GLN A 134 -9.01 -1.68 -4.60
CA GLN A 134 -9.35 -3.10 -4.63
C GLN A 134 -8.85 -3.77 -5.91
N GLU A 135 -9.13 -3.16 -7.05
CA GLU A 135 -8.69 -3.62 -8.36
C GLU A 135 -7.17 -3.71 -8.42
N THR A 136 -6.50 -2.66 -7.96
CA THR A 136 -5.04 -2.56 -8.00
C THR A 136 -4.36 -3.48 -6.98
N SER A 137 -4.96 -3.64 -5.79
CA SER A 137 -4.47 -4.57 -4.76
C SER A 137 -4.56 -6.02 -5.22
N LEU A 138 -5.62 -6.41 -5.93
CA LEU A 138 -5.74 -7.78 -6.44
C LEU A 138 -4.64 -8.11 -7.46
N ILE A 139 -4.36 -7.18 -8.40
CA ILE A 139 -3.27 -7.37 -9.37
C ILE A 139 -1.92 -7.52 -8.67
N GLN A 140 -1.63 -6.64 -7.71
CA GLN A 140 -0.40 -6.69 -6.92
C GLN A 140 -0.30 -8.00 -6.11
N THR A 141 -1.42 -8.48 -5.58
CA THR A 141 -1.47 -9.72 -4.81
C THR A 141 -1.19 -10.94 -5.69
N VAL A 142 -1.77 -11.01 -6.90
CA VAL A 142 -1.46 -12.06 -7.89
C VAL A 142 0.01 -12.02 -8.28
N PHE A 143 0.57 -10.84 -8.50
CA PHE A 143 2.00 -10.68 -8.79
C PHE A 143 2.87 -11.24 -7.66
N LYS A 144 2.62 -10.84 -6.43
CA LYS A 144 3.36 -11.32 -5.24
C LYS A 144 3.21 -12.84 -5.07
N TYR A 145 1.98 -13.36 -5.24
CA TYR A 145 1.72 -14.81 -5.22
C TYR A 145 2.62 -15.56 -6.20
N ILE A 146 2.64 -15.13 -7.47
CA ILE A 146 3.46 -15.77 -8.50
C ILE A 146 4.96 -15.65 -8.18
N LYS A 147 5.40 -14.48 -7.63
CA LYS A 147 6.80 -14.28 -7.26
C LYS A 147 7.27 -15.22 -6.15
N VAL A 148 6.44 -15.47 -5.14
CA VAL A 148 6.84 -16.31 -3.99
C VAL A 148 6.60 -17.80 -4.23
N THR A 149 5.63 -18.17 -5.08
CA THR A 149 5.28 -19.59 -5.32
C THR A 149 5.81 -20.14 -6.64
N GLY A 150 6.10 -19.27 -7.60
CA GLY A 150 6.41 -19.66 -8.99
C GLY A 150 5.21 -20.14 -9.80
N ASP A 151 3.99 -20.19 -9.22
CA ASP A 151 2.79 -20.71 -9.87
C ASP A 151 2.16 -19.71 -10.85
N ARG A 152 2.66 -19.69 -12.08
CA ARG A 152 2.06 -18.90 -13.16
C ARG A 152 0.77 -19.48 -13.72
N SER A 153 0.45 -20.73 -13.40
CA SER A 153 -0.75 -21.40 -13.95
C SER A 153 -2.06 -20.73 -13.53
N ILE A 154 -2.03 -19.95 -12.44
CA ILE A 154 -3.19 -19.14 -12.02
C ILE A 154 -3.69 -18.22 -13.14
N LEU A 155 -2.82 -17.67 -13.98
CA LEU A 155 -3.18 -16.73 -15.05
C LEU A 155 -4.07 -17.36 -16.13
N ASP A 156 -3.88 -18.66 -16.37
CA ASP A 156 -4.60 -19.43 -17.39
C ASP A 156 -5.90 -20.06 -16.86
N MET A 157 -6.15 -19.97 -15.54
CA MET A 157 -7.34 -20.56 -14.94
C MET A 157 -8.61 -19.88 -15.43
N GLN A 158 -9.55 -20.71 -15.90
CA GLN A 158 -10.83 -20.27 -16.44
C GLN A 158 -11.84 -20.01 -15.32
N ILE A 159 -12.46 -18.83 -15.33
CA ILE A 159 -13.54 -18.43 -14.43
C ILE A 159 -14.69 -17.89 -15.27
N GLY A 160 -15.77 -18.66 -15.41
CA GLY A 160 -16.83 -18.35 -16.37
C GLY A 160 -16.28 -18.34 -17.79
N ASP A 161 -16.46 -17.24 -18.51
CA ASP A 161 -16.03 -17.04 -19.90
C ASP A 161 -14.63 -16.43 -20.06
N LYS A 162 -13.94 -16.10 -18.96
CA LYS A 162 -12.65 -15.41 -18.99
C LYS A 162 -11.59 -16.13 -18.16
N THR A 163 -10.34 -16.05 -18.62
CA THR A 163 -9.20 -16.44 -17.80
C THR A 163 -8.91 -15.39 -16.69
N VAL A 164 -8.16 -15.78 -15.68
CA VAL A 164 -7.69 -14.83 -14.64
C VAL A 164 -6.94 -13.65 -15.28
N ALA A 165 -6.06 -13.91 -16.25
CA ALA A 165 -5.36 -12.84 -16.98
C ALA A 165 -6.33 -11.84 -17.62
N GLN A 166 -7.39 -12.34 -18.30
CA GLN A 166 -8.41 -11.48 -18.89
C GLN A 166 -9.22 -10.72 -17.85
N ARG A 167 -9.47 -11.32 -16.69
CA ARG A 167 -10.16 -10.66 -15.57
C ARG A 167 -9.31 -9.57 -14.91
N MET A 168 -8.00 -9.76 -14.85
CA MET A 168 -7.06 -8.73 -14.39
C MET A 168 -7.10 -7.51 -15.33
N GLU A 169 -7.03 -7.73 -16.64
CA GLU A 169 -7.17 -6.62 -17.60
C GLU A 169 -8.53 -5.93 -17.50
N TRP A 170 -9.61 -6.70 -17.25
CA TRP A 170 -10.94 -6.14 -17.09
C TRP A 170 -11.10 -5.28 -15.84
N ALA A 171 -10.43 -5.64 -14.73
CA ALA A 171 -10.37 -4.80 -13.53
C ALA A 171 -9.65 -3.46 -13.79
N MET A 172 -8.52 -3.48 -14.52
CA MET A 172 -7.84 -2.24 -14.92
C MET A 172 -8.68 -1.40 -15.88
N GLN A 173 -9.41 -2.03 -16.80
CA GLN A 173 -10.31 -1.33 -17.73
C GLN A 173 -11.48 -0.68 -16.98
N PHE A 174 -12.02 -1.32 -15.93
CA PHE A 174 -13.05 -0.73 -15.07
C PHE A 174 -12.58 0.63 -14.49
N LEU A 175 -11.36 0.72 -13.96
CA LEU A 175 -10.83 1.99 -13.44
C LEU A 175 -10.75 3.05 -14.53
N MET A 176 -10.29 2.69 -15.73
CA MET A 176 -10.19 3.62 -16.85
C MET A 176 -11.58 4.08 -17.36
N ASP A 177 -12.58 3.21 -17.30
CA ASP A 177 -13.93 3.52 -17.81
C ASP A 177 -14.80 4.27 -16.79
N LYS A 178 -14.61 4.00 -15.49
CA LYS A 178 -15.50 4.46 -14.40
C LYS A 178 -14.89 5.48 -13.46
N ARG A 179 -13.57 5.52 -13.36
CA ARG A 179 -12.85 6.32 -12.36
C ARG A 179 -11.79 7.25 -12.97
N PHE A 180 -11.73 7.37 -14.27
CA PHE A 180 -10.72 8.19 -14.95
C PHE A 180 -11.23 9.61 -15.24
N SER A 181 -10.45 10.61 -14.79
CA SER A 181 -10.66 12.01 -15.15
C SER A 181 -9.89 12.33 -16.44
N ILE A 182 -10.61 12.65 -17.50
CA ILE A 182 -10.01 13.06 -18.78
C ILE A 182 -9.22 14.38 -18.62
N GLU A 183 -9.70 15.28 -17.77
CA GLU A 183 -9.09 16.59 -17.53
C GLU A 183 -7.67 16.47 -16.94
N TYR A 184 -7.51 15.60 -15.93
CA TYR A 184 -6.22 15.41 -15.23
C TYR A 184 -5.44 14.22 -15.75
N GLY A 185 -6.09 13.29 -16.47
CA GLY A 185 -5.47 12.03 -16.90
C GLY A 185 -5.07 11.13 -15.74
N LEU A 186 -5.85 11.13 -14.67
CA LEU A 186 -5.66 10.41 -13.41
C LEU A 186 -6.97 9.76 -12.97
N ILE A 187 -6.90 8.72 -12.12
CA ILE A 187 -8.11 8.15 -11.51
C ILE A 187 -8.51 8.95 -10.26
N TRP A 188 -9.80 8.87 -9.92
CA TRP A 188 -10.41 9.55 -8.80
C TRP A 188 -11.20 8.60 -7.91
N GLY A 189 -11.21 8.89 -6.62
CA GLY A 189 -12.03 8.27 -5.59
C GLY A 189 -12.91 9.29 -4.87
N ALA A 190 -13.33 8.99 -3.67
CA ALA A 190 -13.88 9.97 -2.75
C ALA A 190 -12.74 10.75 -2.06
N THR A 191 -13.10 11.84 -1.37
CA THR A 191 -12.19 12.50 -0.43
C THR A 191 -11.98 11.60 0.78
N THR A 192 -10.73 11.29 1.12
CA THR A 192 -10.36 10.47 2.28
C THR A 192 -9.16 11.09 3.01
N ALA A 193 -8.79 10.54 4.15
CA ALA A 193 -7.57 10.90 4.85
C ALA A 193 -6.42 10.00 4.38
N ASP A 194 -5.61 10.47 3.43
CA ASP A 194 -4.53 9.71 2.79
C ASP A 194 -5.10 8.42 2.13
N TRP A 195 -4.61 7.25 2.49
CA TRP A 195 -5.06 5.93 2.03
C TRP A 195 -6.36 5.45 2.72
N GLY A 196 -7.06 6.33 3.40
CA GLY A 196 -8.24 6.01 4.19
C GLY A 196 -9.44 5.57 3.35
N ASP A 197 -10.38 4.90 3.98
CA ASP A 197 -11.60 4.35 3.39
C ASP A 197 -12.88 5.01 3.91
N VAL A 198 -12.74 6.13 4.63
CA VAL A 198 -13.86 6.87 5.21
C VAL A 198 -13.92 8.28 4.64
N GLN A 199 -15.01 8.58 3.93
CA GLN A 199 -15.27 9.93 3.42
C GLN A 199 -15.79 10.86 4.53
N PRO A 200 -15.55 12.19 4.46
CA PRO A 200 -15.88 13.11 5.53
C PRO A 200 -17.39 13.20 5.85
N GLU A 201 -18.25 13.02 4.84
CA GLU A 201 -19.70 13.26 4.92
C GLU A 201 -20.47 12.12 5.58
N HIS A 202 -19.86 10.95 5.73
CA HIS A 202 -20.55 9.75 6.18
C HIS A 202 -19.99 9.15 7.47
N GLY A 203 -20.86 8.49 8.24
CA GLY A 203 -20.47 7.81 9.49
C GLY A 203 -19.54 6.62 9.25
N TRP A 204 -19.96 5.72 8.35
CA TRP A 204 -19.20 4.58 7.80
C TRP A 204 -19.57 4.39 6.34
N GLY A 205 -19.77 5.48 5.62
CA GLY A 205 -20.12 5.41 4.21
C GLY A 205 -18.92 4.95 3.40
N VAL A 206 -19.00 3.74 2.89
CA VAL A 206 -18.02 3.15 1.97
C VAL A 206 -18.50 3.23 0.51
N ASP A 207 -19.66 3.85 0.28
CA ASP A 207 -20.23 4.02 -1.04
C ASP A 207 -20.22 5.48 -1.49
N ILE A 208 -19.86 5.68 -2.75
CA ILE A 208 -19.99 6.97 -3.41
C ILE A 208 -21.46 7.21 -3.72
N ASP A 209 -21.97 8.37 -3.26
CA ASP A 209 -23.33 8.82 -3.52
C ASP A 209 -23.40 10.27 -4.03
N GLY A 210 -24.59 10.86 -4.03
CA GLY A 210 -24.80 12.24 -4.49
C GLY A 210 -24.15 13.32 -3.61
N ASN A 211 -23.76 13.00 -2.38
CA ASN A 211 -23.15 13.93 -1.42
C ASN A 211 -21.63 13.82 -1.41
N THR A 212 -21.07 12.75 -1.97
CA THR A 212 -19.63 12.49 -1.99
C THR A 212 -18.85 13.57 -2.72
N HIS A 213 -17.84 14.13 -2.09
CA HIS A 213 -16.84 14.98 -2.70
C HIS A 213 -15.76 14.11 -3.34
N ARG A 214 -15.71 14.16 -4.69
CA ARG A 214 -14.77 13.36 -5.48
C ARG A 214 -13.42 14.04 -5.53
N ALA A 215 -12.38 13.27 -5.33
CA ALA A 215 -11.02 13.76 -5.31
C ALA A 215 -10.06 12.85 -6.10
N ILE A 216 -8.98 13.43 -6.57
CA ILE A 216 -7.81 12.73 -7.09
C ILE A 216 -6.73 12.88 -6.03
N ASP A 217 -6.12 11.78 -5.62
CA ASP A 217 -5.04 11.73 -4.65
C ASP A 217 -3.86 10.90 -5.18
N ILE A 218 -2.76 10.93 -4.45
CA ILE A 218 -1.55 10.23 -4.85
C ILE A 218 -1.61 8.73 -4.54
N TYR A 219 -2.32 8.32 -3.47
CA TYR A 219 -2.38 6.93 -3.08
C TYR A 219 -3.03 6.06 -4.16
N ASP A 220 -4.25 6.37 -4.57
CA ASP A 220 -4.98 5.64 -5.60
C ASP A 220 -4.19 5.56 -6.92
N ASN A 221 -3.63 6.70 -7.35
CA ASN A 221 -2.88 6.77 -8.60
C ASN A 221 -1.55 6.01 -8.55
N ALA A 222 -0.83 6.04 -7.44
CA ALA A 222 0.39 5.25 -7.25
C ALA A 222 0.10 3.75 -7.18
N MET A 223 -0.98 3.34 -6.52
CA MET A 223 -1.44 1.94 -6.50
C MET A 223 -1.75 1.43 -7.91
N LEU A 224 -2.39 2.25 -8.76
CA LEU A 224 -2.66 1.90 -10.15
C LEU A 224 -1.36 1.75 -10.96
N ILE A 225 -0.40 2.66 -10.80
CA ILE A 225 0.89 2.59 -11.50
C ILE A 225 1.62 1.28 -11.14
N ILE A 226 1.67 0.91 -9.85
CA ILE A 226 2.28 -0.35 -9.40
C ILE A 226 1.54 -1.55 -9.99
N ALA A 227 0.21 -1.54 -9.99
CA ALA A 227 -0.58 -2.63 -10.54
C ALA A 227 -0.34 -2.81 -12.04
N LEU A 228 -0.25 -1.73 -12.79
CA LEU A 228 0.07 -1.77 -14.24
C LEU A 228 1.49 -2.29 -14.48
N ASP A 229 2.50 -1.87 -13.71
CA ASP A 229 3.86 -2.41 -13.80
C ASP A 229 3.87 -3.92 -13.53
N ASN A 230 3.17 -4.37 -12.49
CA ASN A 230 3.04 -5.79 -12.15
C ASN A 230 2.32 -6.58 -13.26
N MET A 231 1.21 -6.04 -13.78
CA MET A 231 0.45 -6.68 -14.85
C MET A 231 1.26 -6.79 -16.13
N ILE A 232 1.99 -5.76 -16.53
CA ILE A 232 2.86 -5.75 -17.72
C ILE A 232 3.98 -6.79 -17.60
N GLU A 233 4.52 -6.98 -16.40
CA GLU A 233 5.53 -8.02 -16.15
C GLU A 233 4.92 -9.44 -16.24
N LEU A 234 3.71 -9.62 -15.72
CA LEU A 234 3.00 -10.90 -15.77
C LEU A 234 2.49 -11.24 -17.17
N LEU A 235 2.02 -10.24 -17.93
CA LEU A 235 1.35 -10.36 -19.22
C LEU A 235 2.10 -9.52 -20.28
N PRO A 236 3.24 -9.98 -20.80
CA PRO A 236 4.04 -9.20 -21.75
C PRO A 236 3.27 -8.80 -23.03
N GLU A 237 2.27 -9.57 -23.44
CA GLU A 237 1.38 -9.27 -24.56
C GLU A 237 0.50 -8.03 -24.32
N ALA A 238 0.15 -7.73 -23.06
CA ALA A 238 -0.63 -6.56 -22.68
C ALA A 238 0.20 -5.25 -22.66
N LYS A 239 1.54 -5.36 -22.76
CA LYS A 239 2.48 -4.22 -22.65
C LYS A 239 2.18 -3.12 -23.65
N SER A 240 1.86 -3.46 -24.90
CA SER A 240 1.62 -2.44 -25.95
C SER A 240 0.42 -1.55 -25.64
N LYS A 241 -0.58 -2.06 -24.92
CA LYS A 241 -1.76 -1.32 -24.47
C LYS A 241 -1.47 -0.51 -23.21
N TRP A 242 -0.89 -1.15 -22.18
CA TRP A 242 -0.87 -0.60 -20.84
C TRP A 242 0.36 0.25 -20.50
N LEU A 243 1.51 0.02 -21.15
CA LEU A 243 2.71 0.81 -20.86
C LEU A 243 2.53 2.31 -21.19
N PRO A 244 1.96 2.72 -22.34
CA PRO A 244 1.70 4.13 -22.61
C PRO A 244 0.74 4.78 -21.61
N ILE A 245 -0.26 4.04 -21.13
CA ILE A 245 -1.22 4.51 -20.11
C ILE A 245 -0.48 4.70 -18.79
N ARG A 246 0.29 3.70 -18.34
CA ARG A 246 1.11 3.75 -17.13
C ARG A 246 2.07 4.93 -17.12
N ASP A 247 2.79 5.15 -18.24
CA ASP A 247 3.76 6.25 -18.35
C ASP A 247 3.05 7.62 -18.29
N LYS A 248 1.88 7.73 -18.91
CA LYS A 248 1.09 8.97 -18.85
C LYS A 248 0.50 9.22 -17.46
N LEU A 249 0.04 8.18 -16.75
CA LEU A 249 -0.39 8.29 -15.36
C LEU A 249 0.76 8.78 -14.47
N ALA A 250 1.96 8.23 -14.62
CA ALA A 250 3.15 8.64 -13.84
C ALA A 250 3.53 10.10 -14.11
N GLU A 251 3.54 10.51 -15.39
CA GLU A 251 3.77 11.91 -15.78
C GLU A 251 2.72 12.85 -15.16
N ASN A 252 1.43 12.51 -15.28
CA ASN A 252 0.34 13.34 -14.78
C ASN A 252 0.32 13.41 -13.25
N ALA A 253 0.56 12.29 -12.55
CA ALA A 253 0.67 12.28 -11.09
C ALA A 253 1.78 13.24 -10.62
N LYS A 254 2.94 13.20 -11.28
CA LYS A 254 4.03 14.12 -10.96
C LYS A 254 3.70 15.57 -11.28
N ASN A 255 3.04 15.85 -12.40
CA ASN A 255 2.73 17.20 -12.85
C ASN A 255 1.61 17.86 -12.04
N HIS A 256 0.61 17.09 -11.60
CA HIS A 256 -0.59 17.64 -10.96
C HIS A 256 -0.58 17.52 -9.43
N LEU A 257 0.06 16.48 -8.89
CA LEU A 257 0.02 16.19 -7.44
C LEU A 257 1.31 16.55 -6.70
N TRP A 258 2.47 16.65 -7.39
CA TRP A 258 3.73 16.98 -6.72
C TRP A 258 3.93 18.49 -6.59
N ASP A 259 3.95 18.99 -5.36
CA ASP A 259 4.32 20.37 -5.05
C ASP A 259 5.85 20.50 -5.01
N VAL A 260 6.43 20.97 -6.10
CA VAL A 260 7.88 21.17 -6.23
C VAL A 260 8.44 22.13 -5.20
N LYS A 261 7.66 23.15 -4.80
CA LYS A 261 8.10 24.16 -3.83
C LYS A 261 8.24 23.58 -2.43
N ASN A 262 7.26 22.77 -2.02
CA ASN A 262 7.19 22.19 -0.69
C ASN A 262 7.72 20.75 -0.63
N GLN A 263 8.19 20.18 -1.77
CA GLN A 263 8.75 18.84 -1.90
C GLN A 263 7.84 17.75 -1.28
N LYS A 264 6.55 17.81 -1.60
CA LYS A 264 5.53 16.86 -1.12
C LYS A 264 4.40 16.72 -2.11
N PHE A 265 3.58 15.68 -1.96
CA PHE A 265 2.31 15.60 -2.67
C PHE A 265 1.26 16.51 -2.00
N ILE A 266 0.42 17.16 -2.81
CA ILE A 266 -0.80 17.83 -2.32
C ILE A 266 -1.81 16.75 -1.92
N PRO A 267 -2.65 16.98 -0.89
CA PRO A 267 -3.66 16.00 -0.49
C PRO A 267 -4.62 15.64 -1.61
N HIS A 268 -5.34 16.62 -2.16
CA HIS A 268 -6.40 16.37 -3.13
C HIS A 268 -6.45 17.38 -4.28
N ILE A 269 -6.92 16.90 -5.43
CA ILE A 269 -7.53 17.72 -6.49
C ILE A 269 -9.02 17.40 -6.49
N TYR A 270 -9.85 18.36 -6.10
CA TYR A 270 -11.29 18.19 -6.02
C TYR A 270 -11.98 18.34 -7.38
N LEU A 271 -12.88 17.41 -7.70
CA LEU A 271 -13.65 17.43 -8.96
C LEU A 271 -14.99 18.11 -8.83
N ASN A 272 -15.59 18.17 -7.65
CA ASN A 272 -16.89 18.76 -7.37
C ASN A 272 -16.92 19.62 -6.09
N GLY A 273 -15.75 20.15 -5.71
CA GLY A 273 -15.57 20.99 -4.53
C GLY A 273 -15.03 20.25 -3.31
N SER A 274 -14.43 20.99 -2.38
CA SER A 274 -13.92 20.46 -1.12
C SER A 274 -15.05 20.30 -0.09
N PRO A 275 -15.06 19.22 0.72
CA PRO A 275 -15.97 19.09 1.85
C PRO A 275 -15.60 20.00 3.03
N PHE A 276 -14.40 20.55 3.02
CA PHE A 276 -13.84 21.32 4.13
C PHE A 276 -14.11 22.82 4.01
N PRO A 277 -14.03 23.60 5.13
CA PRO A 277 -14.19 25.05 5.10
C PRO A 277 -13.22 25.73 4.13
N ARG A 278 -13.67 26.82 3.49
CA ARG A 278 -12.90 27.52 2.44
C ARG A 278 -11.61 28.16 2.94
N ASP A 279 -11.51 28.46 4.22
CA ASP A 279 -10.34 29.02 4.88
C ASP A 279 -9.39 27.97 5.43
N PHE A 280 -9.73 26.70 5.31
CA PHE A 280 -8.85 25.61 5.69
C PHE A 280 -7.77 25.38 4.62
N ASN A 281 -6.51 25.47 5.06
CA ASN A 281 -5.36 25.22 4.18
C ASN A 281 -4.95 23.75 4.22
N GLU A 282 -5.65 22.89 3.50
CA GLU A 282 -5.35 21.47 3.42
C GLU A 282 -3.93 21.18 2.92
N ASN A 283 -3.34 22.09 2.13
CA ASN A 283 -1.97 21.93 1.63
C ASN A 283 -0.88 21.99 2.70
N GLU A 284 -1.19 22.27 3.97
CA GLU A 284 -0.25 22.10 5.09
C GLU A 284 -0.07 20.62 5.47
N ILE A 285 -1.05 19.78 5.16
CA ILE A 285 -1.02 18.35 5.49
C ILE A 285 0.00 17.63 4.62
N PHE A 286 0.78 16.76 5.26
CA PHE A 286 1.67 15.81 4.60
C PHE A 286 1.09 14.40 4.73
N TYR A 287 0.90 13.72 3.62
CA TYR A 287 0.43 12.34 3.53
C TYR A 287 1.59 11.36 3.55
N PHE A 288 1.66 10.54 4.59
CA PHE A 288 2.77 9.59 4.78
C PHE A 288 2.57 8.33 3.92
N GLY A 289 1.38 7.74 3.97
CA GLY A 289 1.10 6.51 3.24
C GLY A 289 1.12 6.71 1.74
N GLY A 290 0.44 7.72 1.23
CA GLY A 290 0.46 8.07 -0.20
C GLY A 290 1.86 8.37 -0.71
N THR A 291 2.71 9.06 0.11
CA THR A 291 4.11 9.30 -0.24
C THR A 291 4.92 8.00 -0.31
N ALA A 292 4.73 7.08 0.65
CA ALA A 292 5.42 5.78 0.65
C ALA A 292 5.08 4.95 -0.60
N VAL A 293 3.79 4.94 -0.98
CA VAL A 293 3.32 4.21 -2.17
C VAL A 293 3.77 4.88 -3.46
N ALA A 294 3.84 6.23 -3.50
CA ALA A 294 4.39 6.97 -4.64
C ALA A 294 5.89 6.67 -4.87
N ILE A 295 6.65 6.50 -3.78
CA ILE A 295 8.06 6.06 -3.86
C ILE A 295 8.14 4.62 -4.40
N GLU A 296 7.26 3.73 -3.94
CA GLU A 296 7.17 2.35 -4.45
C GLU A 296 6.86 2.31 -5.94
N ALA A 297 5.96 3.18 -6.41
CA ALA A 297 5.61 3.38 -7.82
C ALA A 297 6.74 4.02 -8.67
N GLY A 298 7.85 4.43 -8.05
CA GLY A 298 9.00 5.02 -8.75
C GLY A 298 8.78 6.46 -9.20
N LEU A 299 7.87 7.20 -8.55
CA LEU A 299 7.54 8.58 -8.93
C LEU A 299 8.54 9.62 -8.43
N LEU A 300 9.39 9.29 -7.46
CA LEU A 300 10.32 10.21 -6.85
C LEU A 300 11.78 9.86 -7.17
N SER A 301 12.59 10.87 -7.42
CA SER A 301 14.05 10.74 -7.51
C SER A 301 14.65 10.41 -6.13
N LYS A 302 15.93 9.99 -6.12
CA LYS A 302 16.62 9.67 -4.87
C LYS A 302 16.72 10.88 -3.93
N GLU A 303 16.90 12.08 -4.49
CA GLU A 303 16.94 13.34 -3.75
C GLU A 303 15.57 13.67 -3.14
N GLU A 304 14.49 13.47 -3.89
CA GLU A 304 13.12 13.68 -3.40
C GLU A 304 12.74 12.65 -2.34
N ILE A 305 13.20 11.40 -2.45
CA ILE A 305 13.03 10.37 -1.41
C ILE A 305 13.76 10.79 -0.12
N ARG A 306 15.01 11.31 -0.24
CA ARG A 306 15.74 11.86 0.91
C ARG A 306 14.96 12.97 1.59
N ALA A 307 14.49 13.95 0.83
CA ALA A 307 13.69 15.05 1.37
C ALA A 307 12.39 14.54 2.03
N SER A 308 11.71 13.57 1.43
CA SER A 308 10.49 12.99 1.99
C SER A 308 10.74 12.30 3.34
N ILE A 309 11.79 11.48 3.48
CA ILE A 309 12.06 10.82 4.77
C ILE A 309 12.51 11.83 5.85
N ASP A 310 13.29 12.82 5.49
CA ASP A 310 13.71 13.88 6.43
C ASP A 310 12.49 14.66 6.93
N GLU A 311 11.52 14.97 6.04
CA GLU A 311 10.26 15.62 6.40
C GLU A 311 9.37 14.73 7.26
N MET A 312 9.20 13.42 6.91
CA MET A 312 8.46 12.47 7.73
C MET A 312 9.00 12.42 9.15
N VAL A 313 10.32 12.27 9.32
CA VAL A 313 10.97 12.21 10.63
C VAL A 313 10.80 13.52 11.39
N SER A 314 10.88 14.67 10.70
CA SER A 314 10.65 16.00 11.30
C SER A 314 9.22 16.10 11.84
N ARG A 315 8.22 15.70 11.04
CA ARG A 315 6.80 15.77 11.42
C ARG A 315 6.43 14.79 12.53
N VAL A 316 7.01 13.59 12.54
CA VAL A 316 6.88 12.63 13.65
C VAL A 316 7.34 13.25 14.97
N ARG A 317 8.49 13.96 14.96
CA ARG A 317 8.99 14.68 16.16
C ARG A 317 8.07 15.82 16.57
N GLN A 318 7.57 16.61 15.62
CA GLN A 318 6.64 17.71 15.88
C GLN A 318 5.33 17.22 16.48
N ALA A 319 4.80 16.10 15.97
CA ALA A 319 3.60 15.46 16.49
C ALA A 319 3.81 14.80 17.86
N GLY A 320 5.05 14.47 18.23
CA GLY A 320 5.33 13.60 19.39
C GLY A 320 4.96 12.14 19.17
N ALA A 321 4.86 11.72 17.90
CA ALA A 321 4.53 10.35 17.53
C ALA A 321 5.72 9.40 17.69
N ALA A 322 5.44 8.10 17.71
CA ALA A 322 6.48 7.09 17.92
C ALA A 322 7.16 6.65 16.61
N SER A 323 6.48 6.68 15.46
CA SER A 323 7.02 6.16 14.21
C SER A 323 6.52 6.92 12.98
N ILE A 324 7.19 6.68 11.84
CA ILE A 324 6.75 7.17 10.52
C ILE A 324 5.50 6.46 9.99
N GLY A 325 4.84 5.67 10.81
CA GLY A 325 3.53 5.09 10.54
C GLY A 325 2.37 6.06 10.67
N LEU A 326 2.61 7.33 11.06
CA LEU A 326 1.56 8.36 10.99
C LEU A 326 0.89 8.33 9.63
N THR A 327 -0.45 8.37 9.60
CA THR A 327 -1.18 8.47 8.34
C THR A 327 -0.87 9.82 7.69
N LEU A 328 -1.01 10.91 8.46
CA LEU A 328 -0.82 12.28 7.99
C LEU A 328 -0.44 13.22 9.15
N TYR A 329 0.08 14.39 8.81
CA TYR A 329 0.37 15.46 9.78
C TYR A 329 0.41 16.85 9.11
N PRO A 330 -0.19 17.92 9.69
CA PRO A 330 -1.09 17.88 10.85
C PRO A 330 -2.38 17.09 10.56
N PRO A 331 -3.11 16.61 11.58
CA PRO A 331 -4.40 15.94 11.35
C PRO A 331 -5.47 16.95 10.90
N TYR A 332 -6.52 16.44 10.27
CA TYR A 332 -7.72 17.22 10.03
C TYR A 332 -8.36 17.61 11.37
N PRO A 333 -8.81 18.87 11.52
CA PRO A 333 -9.41 19.35 12.77
C PRO A 333 -10.65 18.56 13.20
N ASP A 334 -10.88 18.53 14.51
CA ASP A 334 -12.11 17.96 15.08
C ASP A 334 -13.37 18.54 14.38
N GLY A 335 -14.30 17.67 14.05
CA GLY A 335 -15.54 18.03 13.36
C GLY A 335 -15.50 17.95 11.83
N PHE A 336 -14.36 17.64 11.22
CA PHE A 336 -14.25 17.54 9.75
C PHE A 336 -14.78 16.20 9.22
N PHE A 337 -14.84 15.16 10.04
CA PHE A 337 -15.41 13.86 9.69
C PHE A 337 -16.67 13.58 10.53
N VAL A 338 -17.73 13.09 9.89
CA VAL A 338 -18.94 12.62 10.58
C VAL A 338 -18.66 11.33 11.35
N ASN A 339 -17.73 10.51 10.87
CA ASN A 339 -17.31 9.29 11.53
C ASN A 339 -16.64 9.59 12.88
N LYS A 340 -17.16 8.98 13.95
CA LYS A 340 -16.70 9.24 15.33
C LYS A 340 -15.28 8.79 15.63
N ILE A 341 -14.75 7.81 14.89
CA ILE A 341 -13.38 7.33 15.05
C ILE A 341 -12.42 8.24 14.29
N MET A 342 -12.84 8.75 13.12
CA MET A 342 -12.04 9.68 12.31
C MET A 342 -12.07 11.11 12.85
N ASN A 343 -13.15 11.50 13.54
CA ASN A 343 -13.36 12.87 13.97
C ASN A 343 -12.27 13.42 14.91
N PRO A 344 -11.79 12.69 15.94
CA PRO A 344 -10.71 13.20 16.78
C PRO A 344 -9.38 13.26 16.01
N GLU A 345 -8.64 14.35 16.22
CA GLU A 345 -7.25 14.44 15.77
C GLU A 345 -6.42 13.26 16.31
N TYR A 346 -5.45 12.79 15.51
CA TYR A 346 -4.58 11.65 15.82
C TYR A 346 -5.32 10.33 16.11
N SER A 347 -6.49 10.16 15.53
CA SER A 347 -7.29 8.95 15.67
C SER A 347 -7.49 8.24 14.33
N TYR A 348 -7.38 6.93 14.35
CA TYR A 348 -7.59 6.05 13.21
C TYR A 348 -6.79 6.52 11.98
N GLN A 349 -7.43 6.74 10.82
CA GLN A 349 -6.76 7.24 9.62
C GLN A 349 -6.54 8.78 9.65
N ASN A 350 -7.12 9.51 10.60
CA ASN A 350 -6.88 10.94 10.79
C ASN A 350 -5.66 11.19 11.70
N GLY A 351 -4.47 10.80 11.27
CA GLY A 351 -3.23 11.00 12.00
C GLY A 351 -2.90 9.92 13.05
N GLY A 352 -3.59 8.77 13.05
CA GLY A 352 -3.15 7.59 13.80
C GLY A 352 -1.84 7.02 13.24
N ASP A 353 -1.11 6.27 14.06
CA ASP A 353 0.18 5.67 13.68
C ASP A 353 -0.04 4.20 13.28
N TRP A 354 0.03 3.93 11.98
CA TRP A 354 -0.16 2.62 11.37
C TRP A 354 1.16 2.02 10.93
N THR A 355 1.60 0.98 11.62
CA THR A 355 2.78 0.19 11.22
C THR A 355 2.72 -0.22 9.75
N TRP A 356 1.53 -0.44 9.24
CA TRP A 356 1.23 -0.90 7.90
C TRP A 356 1.94 -0.08 6.82
N PHE A 357 1.72 1.23 6.78
CA PHE A 357 2.37 2.10 5.80
C PHE A 357 3.78 2.54 6.22
N GLY A 358 4.04 2.66 7.53
CA GLY A 358 5.38 2.96 8.02
C GLY A 358 6.41 1.90 7.63
N ALA A 359 6.07 0.61 7.78
CA ALA A 359 6.96 -0.47 7.36
C ALA A 359 7.03 -0.60 5.82
N ARG A 360 5.99 -0.22 5.08
CA ARG A 360 6.04 -0.13 3.62
C ARG A 360 7.03 0.94 3.16
N MET A 361 7.06 2.09 3.84
CA MET A 361 8.10 3.11 3.61
C MET A 361 9.50 2.58 3.91
N VAL A 362 9.69 1.84 5.01
CA VAL A 362 10.99 1.21 5.33
C VAL A 362 11.46 0.30 4.21
N GLN A 363 10.58 -0.51 3.61
CA GLN A 363 10.91 -1.36 2.46
C GLN A 363 11.47 -0.53 1.29
N GLN A 364 10.88 0.63 1.02
CA GLN A 364 11.37 1.51 -0.04
C GLN A 364 12.71 2.16 0.31
N LEU A 365 12.91 2.54 1.56
CA LEU A 365 14.22 3.06 2.01
C LEU A 365 15.34 2.05 1.78
N VAL A 366 15.10 0.77 2.07
CA VAL A 366 16.09 -0.31 1.76
C VAL A 366 16.33 -0.39 0.26
N LYS A 367 15.26 -0.45 -0.55
CA LYS A 367 15.32 -0.54 -2.01
C LYS A 367 16.14 0.58 -2.66
N TYR A 368 16.02 1.80 -2.14
CA TYR A 368 16.73 2.98 -2.67
C TYR A 368 18.07 3.27 -1.99
N GLY A 369 18.53 2.40 -1.08
CA GLY A 369 19.85 2.48 -0.45
C GLY A 369 19.95 3.44 0.74
N PHE A 370 18.83 3.76 1.38
CA PHE A 370 18.74 4.52 2.63
C PHE A 370 18.65 3.57 3.83
N VAL A 371 19.59 2.63 3.93
CA VAL A 371 19.50 1.48 4.83
C VAL A 371 19.64 1.86 6.31
N GLN A 372 20.47 2.86 6.62
CA GLN A 372 20.60 3.37 7.98
C GLN A 372 19.27 3.93 8.47
N GLU A 373 18.62 4.77 7.66
CA GLU A 373 17.31 5.35 7.96
C GLU A 373 16.24 4.25 8.04
N ALA A 374 16.27 3.28 7.12
CA ALA A 374 15.37 2.13 7.15
C ALA A 374 15.47 1.38 8.49
N TYR A 375 16.69 1.07 8.94
CA TYR A 375 16.92 0.40 10.21
C TYR A 375 16.41 1.24 11.39
N GLU A 376 16.76 2.52 11.44
CA GLU A 376 16.34 3.42 12.52
C GLU A 376 14.82 3.59 12.61
N GLN A 377 14.13 3.71 11.45
CA GLN A 377 12.70 3.88 11.41
C GLN A 377 11.92 2.58 11.67
N LEU A 378 12.54 1.41 11.46
CA LEU A 378 11.92 0.13 11.76
C LEU A 378 11.88 -0.18 13.27
N LEU A 379 12.89 0.26 14.03
CA LEU A 379 13.05 -0.07 15.45
C LEU A 379 11.81 0.26 16.30
N PRO A 380 11.23 1.47 16.29
CA PRO A 380 10.07 1.76 17.13
C PRO A 380 8.84 0.90 16.78
N MET A 381 8.69 0.49 15.53
CA MET A 381 7.60 -0.39 15.10
C MET A 381 7.79 -1.84 15.57
N THR A 382 9.02 -2.35 15.57
CA THR A 382 9.32 -3.68 16.09
C THR A 382 9.29 -3.73 17.62
N GLU A 383 9.77 -2.69 18.30
CA GLU A 383 9.70 -2.56 19.76
C GLU A 383 8.27 -2.64 20.28
N ARG A 384 7.33 -1.94 19.63
CA ARG A 384 5.92 -1.95 20.07
C ARG A 384 5.24 -3.30 19.87
N VAL A 385 5.63 -4.09 18.85
CA VAL A 385 5.15 -5.47 18.67
C VAL A 385 5.57 -6.35 19.85
N VAL A 386 6.83 -6.27 20.26
CA VAL A 386 7.35 -7.04 21.40
C VAL A 386 6.70 -6.57 22.71
N LYS A 387 6.68 -5.26 22.95
CA LYS A 387 6.14 -4.64 24.18
C LYS A 387 4.65 -4.94 24.37
N ASN A 388 3.85 -4.88 23.31
CA ASN A 388 2.39 -5.06 23.37
C ASN A 388 1.97 -6.50 23.08
N ASN A 389 2.91 -7.41 22.82
CA ASN A 389 2.67 -8.82 22.51
C ASN A 389 1.70 -9.04 21.33
N GLY A 390 1.78 -8.22 20.27
CA GLY A 390 0.86 -8.32 19.14
C GLY A 390 1.16 -7.35 18.01
N PHE A 391 0.50 -7.60 16.86
CA PHE A 391 0.51 -6.72 15.70
C PHE A 391 -0.77 -5.92 15.72
N PHE A 392 -0.73 -4.74 16.35
CA PHE A 392 -1.91 -3.90 16.42
C PHE A 392 -2.16 -3.18 15.10
N GLU A 393 -3.43 -2.92 14.84
CA GLU A 393 -3.88 -2.27 13.63
C GLU A 393 -3.32 -0.85 13.54
N TRP A 394 -3.51 -0.06 14.60
CA TRP A 394 -2.95 1.27 14.72
C TRP A 394 -2.62 1.65 16.17
N TYR A 395 -1.97 2.79 16.35
CA TYR A 395 -1.59 3.35 17.64
C TYR A 395 -1.99 4.80 17.72
N THR A 396 -2.38 5.24 18.92
CA THR A 396 -2.62 6.64 19.22
C THR A 396 -1.30 7.43 19.25
N ILE A 397 -1.39 8.76 19.29
CA ILE A 397 -0.21 9.64 19.36
C ILE A 397 0.68 9.34 20.58
N ASP A 398 0.10 8.91 21.70
CA ASP A 398 0.81 8.49 22.92
C ASP A 398 1.22 6.98 22.88
N ASN A 399 1.27 6.40 21.69
CA ASN A 399 1.72 5.05 21.39
C ASN A 399 0.94 3.94 22.10
N LYS A 400 -0.37 4.13 22.31
CA LYS A 400 -1.28 3.11 22.83
C LYS A 400 -1.88 2.29 21.70
N PRO A 401 -1.85 0.95 21.79
CA PRO A 401 -2.38 0.08 20.76
C PRO A 401 -3.92 0.15 20.63
N LYS A 402 -4.42 0.04 19.41
CA LYS A 402 -5.84 0.10 19.04
C LYS A 402 -6.17 -0.90 17.92
N GLY A 403 -7.45 -1.19 17.78
CA GLY A 403 -7.97 -2.13 16.79
C GLY A 403 -7.56 -3.58 17.07
N SER A 404 -7.47 -4.39 16.02
CA SER A 404 -7.04 -5.80 16.10
C SER A 404 -5.63 -5.94 16.65
N GLY A 405 -5.40 -6.86 17.59
CA GLY A 405 -4.08 -7.20 18.13
C GLY A 405 -3.33 -8.25 17.31
N THR A 406 -4.00 -8.84 16.32
CA THR A 406 -3.44 -9.82 15.37
C THR A 406 -3.54 -9.36 13.92
N PHE A 407 -3.39 -8.06 13.67
CA PHE A 407 -3.53 -7.46 12.36
C PHE A 407 -2.46 -7.96 11.40
N ARG A 408 -2.89 -8.79 10.43
CA ARG A 408 -1.98 -9.48 9.50
C ARG A 408 -1.28 -8.54 8.54
N GLY A 409 -1.92 -7.43 8.19
CA GLY A 409 -1.30 -6.39 7.38
C GLY A 409 0.00 -5.85 8.00
N SER A 410 -0.04 -5.49 9.29
CA SER A 410 1.16 -5.06 10.03
C SER A 410 2.21 -6.16 10.13
N ALA A 411 1.79 -7.42 10.36
CA ALA A 411 2.72 -8.56 10.42
C ALA A 411 3.44 -8.78 9.08
N GLY A 412 2.71 -8.73 7.96
CA GLY A 412 3.26 -8.95 6.61
C GLY A 412 4.28 -7.89 6.21
N VAL A 413 3.96 -6.61 6.41
CA VAL A 413 4.87 -5.52 6.02
C VAL A 413 6.13 -5.48 6.88
N LEU A 414 6.03 -5.77 8.20
CA LEU A 414 7.19 -5.85 9.09
C LEU A 414 8.09 -7.04 8.74
N PHE A 415 7.50 -8.21 8.50
CA PHE A 415 8.24 -9.41 8.08
C PHE A 415 9.05 -9.13 6.81
N THR A 416 8.43 -8.50 5.81
CA THR A 416 9.09 -8.15 4.56
C THR A 416 10.20 -7.11 4.78
N ALA A 417 9.96 -6.07 5.58
CA ALA A 417 10.95 -5.02 5.86
C ALA A 417 12.19 -5.59 6.59
N ILE A 418 11.96 -6.47 7.58
CA ILE A 418 13.05 -7.14 8.30
C ILE A 418 13.88 -8.01 7.33
N ASN A 419 13.23 -8.85 6.52
CA ASN A 419 13.93 -9.71 5.57
C ASN A 419 14.77 -8.90 4.58
N GLN A 420 14.25 -7.79 4.03
CA GLN A 420 15.00 -6.91 3.14
C GLN A 420 16.25 -6.31 3.80
N LEU A 421 16.15 -5.90 5.07
CA LEU A 421 17.30 -5.42 5.83
C LEU A 421 18.33 -6.53 6.08
N GLU A 422 17.89 -7.73 6.43
CA GLU A 422 18.78 -8.88 6.65
C GLU A 422 19.46 -9.31 5.34
N ASP A 423 18.72 -9.35 4.21
CA ASP A 423 19.27 -9.67 2.88
C ASP A 423 20.35 -8.66 2.48
N TRP A 424 20.06 -7.35 2.70
CA TRP A 424 21.09 -6.32 2.49
C TRP A 424 22.30 -6.55 3.39
N ALA A 425 22.10 -6.81 4.68
CA ALA A 425 23.20 -7.03 5.63
C ALA A 425 24.05 -8.27 5.27
N HIS A 426 23.42 -9.34 4.80
CA HIS A 426 24.14 -10.52 4.30
C HIS A 426 24.97 -10.18 3.05
N SER A 427 24.45 -9.34 2.16
CA SER A 427 25.20 -8.92 0.94
C SER A 427 26.45 -8.11 1.25
N GLN A 428 26.55 -7.45 2.42
CA GLN A 428 27.73 -6.69 2.84
C GLN A 428 28.87 -7.58 3.41
N ASN A 429 28.57 -8.84 3.73
CA ASN A 429 29.53 -9.79 4.30
C ASN A 429 30.14 -10.74 3.24
N ASN A 430 29.69 -10.65 1.98
CA ASN A 430 30.21 -11.39 0.84
C ASN A 430 31.11 -10.49 -0.02
#